data_6fe1f4871ddcf301d0a82fed3a40a608
#
_entry.id   6fe1f4871ddcf301d0a82fed3a40a608
#
_cell.length_a   1.000
_cell.length_b   1.000
_cell.length_c   1.000
_cell.angle_alpha   90.00
_cell.angle_beta   90.00
_cell.angle_gamma   90.00
#
_symmetry.space_group_name_H-M   'P 1'
#
loop_
_entity.id
_entity.type
_entity.pdbx_description
1 polymer ?
#
loop_
_entity_poly.entity_id
_entity_poly.type
_entity_poly.pdbx_seq_one_letter_code
_entity_poly.pdbx_strand_id
1 'polypeptide(L)'
;PYFFGLVLLLPEIGFDDITEGMAVVAGVPIDNGIYGGRVGAGFGPRAIRESSLFSRAGYELPPGTLRVDLDTEVGTKLKENPNIGDLGDFNIYPNDLMKTTESVIQGMSEVVKRGGFPVVMGGDHYVAYPSFEGYAKGFAERKKREDGFIHIDAPTDFGDSNSLGG
;
A
#
# COMPACT_ATOMS: atom_id res chain seq x y z
N PRO A 1 -8.94 -4.27 -17.04
CA PRO A 1 -8.91 -4.79 -15.70
C PRO A 1 -10.14 -4.31 -14.98
N TYR A 2 -11.04 -5.24 -14.63
CA TYR A 2 -12.34 -4.89 -14.07
C TYR A 2 -12.23 -4.96 -12.58
N PHE A 3 -12.16 -3.81 -11.97
CA PHE A 3 -12.19 -3.69 -10.54
C PHE A 3 -13.64 -3.48 -10.10
N PHE A 4 -14.13 -4.32 -9.25
CA PHE A 4 -15.23 -3.95 -8.38
C PHE A 4 -14.67 -2.87 -7.44
N GLY A 5 -14.70 -1.63 -7.94
CA GLY A 5 -14.12 -0.48 -7.26
C GLY A 5 -14.90 -0.16 -6.00
N LEU A 6 -14.40 -0.65 -4.90
CA LEU A 6 -14.66 0.00 -3.62
C LEU A 6 -13.67 1.12 -3.50
N VAL A 7 -14.17 2.29 -3.77
CA VAL A 7 -13.43 3.54 -3.83
C VAL A 7 -13.11 3.95 -2.39
N LEU A 8 -11.84 4.07 -2.06
CA LEU A 8 -11.41 5.00 -1.02
C LEU A 8 -12.02 6.37 -1.36
N LEU A 9 -12.24 7.23 -0.37
CA LEU A 9 -12.64 8.63 -0.59
C LEU A 9 -11.57 9.43 -1.37
N LEU A 10 -10.60 8.74 -1.95
CA LEU A 10 -9.53 9.26 -2.76
C LEU A 10 -9.88 9.15 -4.24
N PRO A 11 -9.36 10.04 -5.09
CA PRO A 11 -9.52 9.89 -6.53
C PRO A 11 -8.84 8.59 -6.99
N GLU A 12 -9.56 7.82 -7.81
CA GLU A 12 -8.99 6.69 -8.53
C GLU A 12 -8.03 7.21 -9.60
N ILE A 13 -6.84 6.64 -9.65
CA ILE A 13 -5.78 7.05 -10.58
C ILE A 13 -5.21 5.86 -11.35
N GLY A 14 -4.67 6.15 -12.53
CA GLY A 14 -3.79 5.24 -13.27
C GLY A 14 -2.31 5.60 -13.04
N PHE A 15 -1.41 4.75 -13.54
CA PHE A 15 0.02 5.05 -13.48
C PHE A 15 0.38 6.38 -14.16
N ASP A 16 -0.32 6.75 -15.23
CA ASP A 16 -0.06 7.98 -15.98
C ASP A 16 -0.48 9.26 -15.24
N ASP A 17 -1.30 9.13 -14.22
CA ASP A 17 -1.74 10.25 -13.37
C ASP A 17 -0.76 10.54 -12.22
N ILE A 18 0.24 9.67 -12.01
CA ILE A 18 1.20 9.81 -10.91
C ILE A 18 2.11 10.99 -11.19
N THR A 19 2.17 11.90 -10.22
CA THR A 19 3.05 13.07 -10.24
C THR A 19 4.07 13.01 -9.11
N GLU A 20 5.14 13.80 -9.25
CA GLU A 20 6.20 13.88 -8.23
C GLU A 20 5.66 14.23 -6.85
N GLY A 21 5.97 13.41 -5.86
CA GLY A 21 5.54 13.58 -4.47
C GLY A 21 4.07 13.24 -4.20
N MET A 22 3.35 12.66 -5.17
CA MET A 22 2.00 12.14 -4.95
C MET A 22 2.04 10.95 -4.01
N ALA A 23 1.20 10.93 -2.98
CA ALA A 23 0.95 9.72 -2.20
C ALA A 23 0.05 8.78 -3.00
N VAL A 24 0.55 7.59 -3.32
CA VAL A 24 -0.15 6.60 -4.15
C VAL A 24 -0.54 5.41 -3.28
N VAL A 25 -1.84 5.30 -3.02
CA VAL A 25 -2.40 4.15 -2.29
C VAL A 25 -2.54 2.98 -3.24
N ALA A 26 -2.07 1.81 -2.82
CA ALA A 26 -2.22 0.58 -3.58
C ALA A 26 -2.47 -0.62 -2.67
N GLY A 27 -3.29 -1.56 -3.11
CA GLY A 27 -3.60 -2.77 -2.38
C GLY A 27 -2.81 -3.98 -2.88
N VAL A 28 -2.47 -4.87 -1.95
CA VAL A 28 -1.86 -6.19 -2.22
C VAL A 28 -2.67 -7.26 -1.50
N PRO A 29 -3.82 -7.69 -2.04
CA PRO A 29 -4.74 -8.62 -1.39
C PRO A 29 -4.25 -10.07 -1.44
N ILE A 30 -3.10 -10.36 -0.81
CA ILE A 30 -2.49 -11.69 -0.76
C ILE A 30 -2.76 -12.36 0.60
N ASP A 31 -2.94 -13.70 0.56
CA ASP A 31 -3.33 -14.49 1.74
C ASP A 31 -2.57 -15.81 1.86
N ASN A 32 -1.64 -16.07 0.98
CA ASN A 32 -0.95 -17.36 0.89
C ASN A 32 0.58 -17.23 0.91
N GLY A 33 1.07 -16.07 1.35
CA GLY A 33 2.51 -15.80 1.50
C GLY A 33 3.06 -16.16 2.87
N ILE A 34 2.23 -16.44 3.87
CA ILE A 34 2.66 -16.80 5.22
C ILE A 34 2.27 -18.23 5.57
N TYR A 35 3.21 -18.89 6.23
CA TYR A 35 3.02 -20.18 6.83
C TYR A 35 2.12 -20.09 8.08
N GLY A 36 0.97 -20.75 8.09
CA GLY A 36 0.17 -20.82 9.32
C GLY A 36 -1.36 -20.87 9.17
N GLY A 37 -1.89 -20.92 7.97
CA GLY A 37 -3.28 -21.34 7.71
C GLY A 37 -4.38 -20.37 8.16
N ARG A 38 -4.06 -19.13 8.53
CA ARG A 38 -5.08 -18.11 8.77
C ARG A 38 -5.32 -17.31 7.50
N VAL A 39 -6.37 -17.66 6.79
CA VAL A 39 -6.84 -16.91 5.62
C VAL A 39 -7.75 -15.76 6.06
N GLY A 40 -7.80 -14.69 5.26
CA GLY A 40 -8.67 -13.53 5.50
C GLY A 40 -7.92 -12.20 5.39
N ALA A 41 -6.61 -12.18 5.55
CA ALA A 41 -5.80 -10.96 5.43
C ALA A 41 -5.89 -10.33 4.03
N GLY A 42 -6.07 -11.13 2.98
CA GLY A 42 -6.28 -10.66 1.62
C GLY A 42 -7.53 -9.79 1.43
N PHE A 43 -8.48 -9.84 2.36
CA PHE A 43 -9.62 -8.92 2.39
C PHE A 43 -9.27 -7.53 2.96
N GLY A 44 -8.07 -7.36 3.54
CA GLY A 44 -7.64 -6.11 4.19
C GLY A 44 -7.81 -4.87 3.32
N PRO A 45 -7.22 -4.80 2.12
CA PRO A 45 -7.33 -3.62 1.25
C PRO A 45 -8.79 -3.25 0.95
N ARG A 46 -9.63 -4.25 0.69
CA ARG A 46 -11.06 -4.06 0.46
C ARG A 46 -11.76 -3.54 1.70
N ALA A 47 -11.54 -4.16 2.86
CA ALA A 47 -12.18 -3.77 4.10
C ALA A 47 -11.81 -2.33 4.52
N ILE A 48 -10.56 -1.91 4.30
CA ILE A 48 -10.12 -0.55 4.56
C ILE A 48 -10.86 0.43 3.66
N ARG A 49 -11.00 0.13 2.36
CA ARG A 49 -11.77 0.98 1.43
C ARG A 49 -13.25 1.05 1.80
N GLU A 50 -13.88 -0.09 2.12
CA GLU A 50 -15.27 -0.13 2.59
C GLU A 50 -15.46 0.71 3.86
N SER A 51 -14.58 0.55 4.84
CA SER A 51 -14.64 1.31 6.10
C SER A 51 -14.48 2.81 5.88
N SER A 52 -13.67 3.22 4.91
CA SER A 52 -13.48 4.64 4.59
C SER A 52 -14.77 5.30 4.07
N LEU A 53 -15.64 4.55 3.39
CA LEU A 53 -16.94 5.04 2.93
C LEU A 53 -17.90 5.28 4.09
N PHE A 54 -17.88 4.45 5.13
CA PHE A 54 -18.73 4.62 6.32
C PHE A 54 -18.31 5.85 7.13
N SER A 55 -17.04 6.18 7.16
CA SER A 55 -16.55 7.40 7.83
C SER A 55 -17.10 8.68 7.20
N ARG A 56 -17.50 8.62 5.92
CA ARG A 56 -18.14 9.74 5.21
C ARG A 56 -19.63 9.92 5.56
N ALA A 57 -20.34 8.83 5.84
CA ALA A 57 -21.79 8.86 5.99
C ALA A 57 -22.32 9.70 7.18
N GLY A 58 -21.47 10.08 8.13
CA GLY A 58 -21.82 10.89 9.28
C GLY A 58 -21.43 12.38 9.20
N TYR A 59 -20.75 12.81 8.14
CA TYR A 59 -20.26 14.18 8.02
C TYR A 59 -20.44 14.70 6.61
N GLU A 60 -21.17 15.82 6.48
CA GLU A 60 -21.23 16.62 5.25
C GLU A 60 -19.86 17.30 5.02
N LEU A 61 -18.91 16.57 4.46
CA LEU A 61 -17.65 17.16 4.04
C LEU A 61 -17.76 17.61 2.59
N PRO A 62 -17.23 18.78 2.23
CA PRO A 62 -17.13 19.19 0.84
C PRO A 62 -16.38 18.12 0.01
N PRO A 63 -16.75 17.93 -1.27
CA PRO A 63 -16.04 17.02 -2.15
C PRO A 63 -14.53 17.33 -2.15
N GLY A 64 -13.69 16.33 -1.91
CA GLY A 64 -12.23 16.50 -1.88
C GLY A 64 -11.63 16.83 -0.51
N THR A 65 -12.42 16.89 0.57
CA THR A 65 -11.91 17.11 1.91
C THR A 65 -11.54 15.78 2.57
N LEU A 66 -10.27 15.54 2.80
CA LEU A 66 -9.79 14.47 3.66
C LEU A 66 -9.80 14.96 5.11
N ARG A 67 -10.66 14.41 5.95
CA ARG A 67 -10.65 14.69 7.40
C ARG A 67 -9.88 13.58 8.11
N VAL A 68 -8.68 13.89 8.55
CA VAL A 68 -8.00 13.08 9.55
C VAL A 68 -8.33 13.66 10.91
N ASP A 69 -9.16 12.97 11.67
CA ASP A 69 -9.39 13.26 13.08
C ASP A 69 -8.21 12.70 13.88
N LEU A 70 -7.06 13.32 13.69
CA LEU A 70 -5.95 13.14 14.61
C LEU A 70 -6.27 13.96 15.85
N ASP A 71 -6.24 13.30 16.98
CA ASP A 71 -6.44 13.82 18.32
C ASP A 71 -6.06 15.31 18.43
N THR A 72 -6.95 16.10 18.98
CA THR A 72 -7.07 17.55 18.84
C THR A 72 -5.87 18.40 19.27
N GLU A 73 -4.78 17.79 19.74
CA GLU A 73 -3.57 18.50 20.16
C GLU A 73 -2.58 18.78 19.01
N VAL A 74 -2.70 18.12 17.87
CA VAL A 74 -1.87 18.38 16.69
C VAL A 74 -2.73 18.96 15.58
N GLY A 75 -2.95 20.27 15.64
CA GLY A 75 -3.74 21.01 14.66
C GLY A 75 -3.12 21.00 13.26
N THR A 76 -3.08 19.84 12.61
CA THR A 76 -2.66 19.71 11.22
C THR A 76 -3.84 20.07 10.33
N LYS A 77 -3.85 21.30 9.80
CA LYS A 77 -4.75 21.66 8.71
C LYS A 77 -4.33 20.87 7.47
N LEU A 78 -5.13 19.89 7.08
CA LEU A 78 -4.96 19.25 5.78
C LEU A 78 -5.19 20.28 4.67
N LYS A 79 -4.36 20.25 3.65
CA LYS A 79 -4.56 21.06 2.45
C LYS A 79 -5.89 20.67 1.79
N GLU A 80 -6.59 21.65 1.24
CA GLU A 80 -7.88 21.45 0.56
C GLU A 80 -7.84 20.44 -0.59
N ASN A 81 -6.65 20.17 -1.17
CA ASN A 81 -6.42 19.14 -2.17
C ASN A 81 -5.12 18.39 -1.86
N PRO A 82 -5.18 17.32 -1.05
CA PRO A 82 -4.00 16.48 -0.85
C PRO A 82 -3.60 15.83 -2.18
N ASN A 83 -2.30 15.85 -2.48
CA ASN A 83 -1.75 15.15 -3.65
C ASN A 83 -1.69 13.63 -3.35
N ILE A 84 -2.85 12.99 -3.40
CA ILE A 84 -3.03 11.57 -3.07
C ILE A 84 -4.04 10.94 -4.00
N GLY A 85 -3.79 9.70 -4.43
CA GLY A 85 -4.69 8.92 -5.26
C GLY A 85 -4.67 7.43 -4.92
N ASP A 86 -5.73 6.72 -5.30
CA ASP A 86 -5.85 5.27 -5.14
C ASP A 86 -5.62 4.59 -6.50
N LEU A 87 -4.54 3.82 -6.60
CA LEU A 87 -4.18 3.05 -7.79
C LEU A 87 -4.98 1.74 -7.91
N GLY A 88 -5.76 1.38 -6.89
CA GLY A 88 -6.40 0.08 -6.80
C GLY A 88 -5.47 -1.01 -6.28
N ASP A 89 -5.77 -2.25 -6.64
CA ASP A 89 -4.96 -3.40 -6.20
C ASP A 89 -4.01 -3.86 -7.31
N PHE A 90 -2.80 -4.26 -6.93
CA PHE A 90 -1.89 -4.95 -7.85
C PHE A 90 -2.46 -6.32 -8.23
N ASN A 91 -2.07 -6.80 -9.41
CA ASN A 91 -2.54 -8.10 -9.89
C ASN A 91 -2.02 -9.24 -9.02
N ILE A 92 -2.94 -10.02 -8.47
CA ILE A 92 -2.66 -11.19 -7.66
C ILE A 92 -2.99 -12.45 -8.48
N TYR A 93 -2.13 -13.43 -8.41
CA TYR A 93 -2.27 -14.74 -9.04
C TYR A 93 -2.38 -15.80 -7.95
N PRO A 94 -3.59 -16.22 -7.55
CA PRO A 94 -3.80 -17.03 -6.34
C PRO A 94 -3.02 -18.35 -6.28
N ASN A 95 -2.72 -18.93 -7.44
CA ASN A 95 -2.00 -20.21 -7.55
C ASN A 95 -0.52 -20.04 -7.97
N ASP A 96 -0.02 -18.80 -8.03
CA ASP A 96 1.33 -18.51 -8.47
C ASP A 96 1.91 -17.35 -7.64
N LEU A 97 2.54 -17.72 -6.52
CA LEU A 97 3.15 -16.75 -5.61
C LEU A 97 4.27 -15.96 -6.29
N MET A 98 5.08 -16.63 -7.12
CA MET A 98 6.20 -15.96 -7.78
C MET A 98 5.72 -14.91 -8.77
N LYS A 99 4.70 -15.22 -9.54
CA LYS A 99 4.08 -14.28 -10.48
C LYS A 99 3.40 -13.11 -9.76
N THR A 100 2.77 -13.38 -8.62
CA THR A 100 2.21 -12.33 -7.74
C THR A 100 3.33 -11.43 -7.23
N THR A 101 4.40 -12.00 -6.72
CA THR A 101 5.59 -11.28 -6.25
C THR A 101 6.14 -10.36 -7.33
N GLU A 102 6.35 -10.88 -8.52
CA GLU A 102 6.85 -10.10 -9.65
C GLU A 102 5.90 -8.95 -10.03
N SER A 103 4.60 -9.20 -10.05
CA SER A 103 3.57 -8.18 -10.32
C SER A 103 3.63 -7.03 -9.31
N VAL A 104 3.76 -7.34 -8.03
CA VAL A 104 3.87 -6.31 -6.97
C VAL A 104 5.18 -5.54 -7.10
N ILE A 105 6.32 -6.23 -7.31
CA ILE A 105 7.62 -5.59 -7.51
C ILE A 105 7.57 -4.61 -8.70
N GLN A 106 7.01 -5.03 -9.82
CA GLN A 106 6.90 -4.18 -11.01
C GLN A 106 6.01 -2.97 -10.77
N GLY A 107 4.83 -3.18 -10.18
CA GLY A 107 3.90 -2.09 -9.88
C GLY A 107 4.48 -1.07 -8.90
N MET A 108 5.10 -1.53 -7.83
CA MET A 108 5.77 -0.68 -6.85
C MET A 108 6.93 0.10 -7.47
N SER A 109 7.76 -0.58 -8.26
CA SER A 109 8.87 0.07 -8.98
C SER A 109 8.36 1.18 -9.90
N GLU A 110 7.26 0.95 -10.61
CA GLU A 110 6.68 1.94 -11.51
C GLU A 110 6.13 3.15 -10.78
N VAL A 111 5.45 2.96 -9.63
CA VAL A 111 5.01 4.08 -8.78
C VAL A 111 6.19 4.98 -8.39
N VAL A 112 7.27 4.36 -7.90
CA VAL A 112 8.46 5.10 -7.43
C VAL A 112 9.18 5.78 -8.59
N LYS A 113 9.33 5.13 -9.74
CA LYS A 113 9.95 5.71 -10.95
C LYS A 113 9.25 6.98 -11.40
N ARG A 114 7.93 7.02 -11.30
CA ARG A 114 7.10 8.18 -11.67
C ARG A 114 7.09 9.28 -10.60
N GLY A 115 7.75 9.08 -9.48
CA GLY A 115 7.86 10.08 -8.41
C GLY A 115 6.80 9.96 -7.34
N GLY A 116 5.96 8.93 -7.39
CA GLY A 116 4.98 8.65 -6.37
C GLY A 116 5.62 8.15 -5.07
N PHE A 117 4.98 8.45 -3.96
CA PHE A 117 5.27 7.88 -2.66
C PHE A 117 4.25 6.77 -2.37
N PRO A 118 4.62 5.49 -2.41
CA PRO A 118 3.68 4.40 -2.26
C PRO A 118 3.19 4.26 -0.82
N VAL A 119 1.88 4.06 -0.67
CA VAL A 119 1.20 3.71 0.58
C VAL A 119 0.51 2.38 0.34
N VAL A 120 1.07 1.29 0.87
CA VAL A 120 0.61 -0.06 0.58
C VAL A 120 -0.35 -0.57 1.64
N MET A 121 -1.52 -1.01 1.21
CA MET A 121 -2.46 -1.76 2.03
C MET A 121 -2.23 -3.25 1.82
N GLY A 122 -1.76 -3.94 2.84
CA GLY A 122 -1.47 -5.36 2.75
C GLY A 122 -2.67 -6.24 2.93
N GLY A 123 -2.42 -7.46 2.51
CA GLY A 123 -2.90 -8.72 2.92
C GLY A 123 -2.10 -9.26 4.10
N ASP A 124 -1.50 -10.45 3.90
CA ASP A 124 -0.66 -11.06 4.92
C ASP A 124 0.75 -10.41 5.00
N HIS A 125 1.56 -10.88 5.93
CA HIS A 125 2.89 -10.29 6.20
C HIS A 125 3.88 -10.40 5.01
N TYR A 126 3.69 -11.37 4.13
CA TYR A 126 4.52 -11.54 2.94
C TYR A 126 4.58 -10.29 2.05
N VAL A 127 3.55 -9.48 2.10
CA VAL A 127 3.45 -8.21 1.36
C VAL A 127 4.68 -7.29 1.55
N ALA A 128 5.32 -7.36 2.71
CA ALA A 128 6.48 -6.53 3.03
C ALA A 128 7.63 -6.76 2.04
N TYR A 129 7.91 -8.02 1.71
CA TYR A 129 9.03 -8.38 0.82
C TYR A 129 8.90 -7.79 -0.60
N PRO A 130 7.86 -8.11 -1.39
CA PRO A 130 7.76 -7.58 -2.74
C PRO A 130 7.57 -6.07 -2.80
N SER A 131 6.93 -5.48 -1.77
CA SER A 131 6.75 -4.04 -1.71
C SER A 131 8.08 -3.32 -1.51
N PHE A 132 8.92 -3.80 -0.59
CA PHE A 132 10.24 -3.21 -0.35
C PHE A 132 11.17 -3.43 -1.55
N GLU A 133 11.20 -4.63 -2.13
CA GLU A 133 12.01 -4.93 -3.31
C GLU A 133 11.65 -4.03 -4.50
N GLY A 134 10.34 -3.85 -4.74
CA GLY A 134 9.86 -2.97 -5.80
C GLY A 134 10.20 -1.49 -5.55
N TYR A 135 10.06 -1.03 -4.29
CA TYR A 135 10.49 0.31 -3.89
C TYR A 135 11.98 0.52 -4.15
N ALA A 136 12.83 -0.36 -3.64
CA ALA A 136 14.28 -0.27 -3.80
C ALA A 136 14.70 -0.24 -5.28
N LYS A 137 14.08 -1.10 -6.11
CA LYS A 137 14.30 -1.14 -7.54
C LYS A 137 13.93 0.18 -8.22
N GLY A 138 12.73 0.71 -7.95
CA GLY A 138 12.28 1.98 -8.53
C GLY A 138 13.12 3.15 -8.08
N PHE A 139 13.55 3.15 -6.81
CA PHE A 139 14.38 4.21 -6.25
C PHE A 139 15.79 4.20 -6.82
N ALA A 140 16.42 3.03 -6.99
CA ALA A 140 17.75 2.90 -7.57
C ALA A 140 17.82 3.46 -9.01
N GLU A 141 16.73 3.36 -9.77
CA GLU A 141 16.64 3.93 -11.11
C GLU A 141 16.52 5.47 -11.12
N ARG A 142 16.00 6.06 -10.04
CA ARG A 142 15.81 7.52 -9.93
C ARG A 142 17.02 8.26 -9.35
N LYS A 143 17.60 7.74 -8.28
CA LYS A 143 18.64 8.43 -7.51
C LYS A 143 19.64 7.42 -6.94
N LYS A 144 20.93 7.73 -7.05
CA LYS A 144 22.00 7.05 -6.31
C LYS A 144 22.04 7.60 -4.88
N ARG A 145 21.17 7.14 -4.00
CA ARG A 145 21.17 7.46 -2.56
C ARG A 145 21.09 6.20 -1.75
N GLU A 146 21.62 6.24 -0.54
CA GLU A 146 21.41 5.21 0.46
C GLU A 146 20.04 5.39 1.11
N ASP A 147 19.29 4.30 1.23
CA ASP A 147 17.98 4.26 1.87
C ASP A 147 18.08 3.60 3.23
N GLY A 148 17.24 4.06 4.16
CA GLY A 148 17.04 3.43 5.46
C GLY A 148 15.71 2.69 5.49
N PHE A 149 15.65 1.62 6.28
CA PHE A 149 14.44 0.88 6.56
C PHE A 149 14.08 1.01 8.04
N ILE A 150 12.83 1.38 8.33
CA ILE A 150 12.29 1.39 9.69
C ILE A 150 11.19 0.34 9.76
N HIS A 151 11.41 -0.68 10.58
CA HIS A 151 10.46 -1.76 10.83
C HIS A 151 9.75 -1.53 12.17
N ILE A 152 8.42 -1.49 12.14
CA ILE A 152 7.58 -1.35 13.33
C ILE A 152 6.68 -2.58 13.38
N ASP A 153 7.08 -3.58 14.20
CA ASP A 153 6.36 -4.82 14.36
C ASP A 153 6.53 -5.37 15.77
N ALA A 154 5.65 -6.27 16.19
CA ALA A 154 5.69 -6.91 17.51
C ALA A 154 6.82 -7.94 17.63
N PRO A 155 7.02 -8.90 16.71
CA PRO A 155 8.22 -9.74 16.64
C PRO A 155 9.25 -9.14 15.68
N THR A 156 10.53 -9.40 15.94
CA THR A 156 11.59 -9.07 14.98
C THR A 156 11.67 -10.15 13.91
N ASP A 157 11.39 -9.80 12.66
CA ASP A 157 11.50 -10.73 11.51
C ASP A 157 12.95 -10.95 11.05
N PHE A 158 13.92 -10.39 11.76
CA PHE A 158 15.33 -10.65 11.52
C PHE A 158 15.77 -11.94 12.22
N GLY A 159 15.22 -13.06 11.79
CA GLY A 159 15.73 -14.39 12.15
C GLY A 159 17.01 -14.66 11.39
N ASP A 160 18.10 -14.98 12.10
CA ASP A 160 19.28 -15.58 11.46
C ASP A 160 18.87 -16.91 10.81
N SER A 161 19.26 -17.14 9.56
CA SER A 161 18.97 -18.37 8.83
C SER A 161 19.45 -19.64 9.56
N ASN A 162 20.29 -19.48 10.58
CA ASN A 162 20.77 -20.55 11.45
C ASN A 162 19.84 -20.88 12.64
N SER A 163 18.80 -20.11 12.88
CA SER A 163 17.85 -20.34 13.98
C SER A 163 16.69 -21.28 13.64
N LEU A 164 16.60 -21.75 12.40
CA LEU A 164 15.57 -22.69 11.96
C LEU A 164 15.98 -24.17 12.04
N GLY A 165 17.08 -24.48 12.72
CA GLY A 165 17.63 -25.80 12.93
C GLY A 165 17.68 -26.22 14.39
N GLY A 166 16.50 -26.43 14.99
CA GLY A 166 16.35 -26.99 16.32
C GLY A 166 15.03 -27.73 16.44
#